data_31a47cb4c0cd0268170494d1d2323284
#
_entry.id   31a47cb4c0cd0268170494d1d2323284
#
_cell.length_a   1.000
_cell.length_b   1.000
_cell.length_c   1.000
_cell.angle_alpha   90.00
_cell.angle_beta   90.00
_cell.angle_gamma   90.00
#
_symmetry.space_group_name_H-M   'P 1'
#
loop_
_entity.id
_entity.type
_entity.pdbx_description
1 polymer ?
#
loop_
_entity_poly.entity_id
_entity_poly.type
_entity_poly.pdbx_seq_one_letter_code
_entity_poly.pdbx_strand_id
1 'polypeptide(L)'
;MHKEFTLIEVKTNHSIMEFLNFPSTIYKNDKNWIRPLDEDIEKVFDSKKNKFFRKGNAIRWTLKDSDNKVIGRIAAFFRDAKSAKENQPTGGCGFFDCINNKEAANMLFDASKAWLEKNGMEAMDGPINFGSRENFWGCLSEGYHEPIYKMPYNHKYYNELFESYGFQNYFNQFTFHMTLTPGQLDPIINQKAARVRENPDISFGFYNKKNPAKAASDFVEIFNAAWASFPGIKPLTIVQSSEVFKSMKQILDPKLMIFAYHKSNPIAFFIMIPDLYQIMKKFNGNFNYINKLRLIYDLKVKKVCTRAVGMIFGVIPEFQGKGVAEGMIVYFEDEVSVGVNYTDLEMNWIGDFNPKMIKLVKQIGGKVRKTHITYRYLFDRAKQFERAKIV
;
A
#
# COMPACT_ATOMS: atom_id res chain seq x y z
N MET A 1 8.96 37.53 16.51
CA MET A 1 8.08 36.82 17.43
C MET A 1 8.19 35.32 17.13
N HIS A 2 8.77 34.55 18.04
CA HIS A 2 8.68 33.10 17.95
C HIS A 2 7.21 32.74 18.10
N LYS A 3 6.64 32.10 17.06
CA LYS A 3 5.28 31.53 17.18
C LYS A 3 5.39 30.37 18.17
N GLU A 4 4.72 30.50 19.30
CA GLU A 4 4.67 29.45 20.31
C GLU A 4 3.77 28.32 19.76
N PHE A 5 4.37 27.16 19.46
CA PHE A 5 3.64 25.97 19.04
C PHE A 5 3.43 25.04 20.22
N THR A 6 2.27 24.42 20.29
CA THR A 6 1.91 23.49 21.38
C THR A 6 1.63 22.11 20.80
N LEU A 7 2.36 21.10 21.30
CA LEU A 7 2.16 19.71 20.91
C LEU A 7 1.12 19.05 21.83
N ILE A 8 0.05 18.48 21.28
CA ILE A 8 -1.04 17.86 22.02
C ILE A 8 -1.10 16.37 21.67
N GLU A 9 -1.00 15.50 22.67
CA GLU A 9 -1.23 14.07 22.51
C GLU A 9 -2.71 13.77 22.25
N VAL A 10 -3.00 12.93 21.27
CA VAL A 10 -4.37 12.58 20.87
C VAL A 10 -4.91 11.47 21.76
N LYS A 11 -5.78 11.83 22.71
CA LYS A 11 -6.39 10.90 23.69
C LYS A 11 -7.91 11.00 23.79
N THR A 12 -8.45 12.18 23.51
CA THR A 12 -9.89 12.45 23.67
C THR A 12 -10.60 12.38 22.32
N ASN A 13 -11.93 12.19 22.34
CA ASN A 13 -12.70 12.24 21.10
C ASN A 13 -12.51 13.55 20.34
N HIS A 14 -12.35 14.68 21.04
CA HIS A 14 -12.09 15.97 20.42
C HIS A 14 -10.76 15.97 19.67
N SER A 15 -9.65 15.58 20.33
CA SER A 15 -8.33 15.52 19.71
C SER A 15 -8.23 14.47 18.60
N ILE A 16 -8.99 13.36 18.69
CA ILE A 16 -9.14 12.40 17.60
C ILE A 16 -9.75 13.05 16.36
N MET A 17 -10.85 13.80 16.56
CA MET A 17 -11.49 14.50 15.44
C MET A 17 -10.61 15.60 14.85
N GLU A 18 -9.83 16.32 15.67
CA GLU A 18 -8.84 17.28 15.17
C GLU A 18 -7.79 16.58 14.30
N PHE A 19 -7.26 15.45 14.78
CA PHE A 19 -6.28 14.64 14.02
C PHE A 19 -6.84 14.14 12.69
N LEU A 20 -8.07 13.66 12.64
CA LEU A 20 -8.71 13.14 11.43
C LEU A 20 -9.11 14.25 10.45
N ASN A 21 -9.52 15.42 10.95
CA ASN A 21 -10.02 16.51 10.12
C ASN A 21 -8.93 17.43 9.57
N PHE A 22 -7.77 17.53 10.21
CA PHE A 22 -6.71 18.45 9.81
C PHE A 22 -6.31 18.32 8.32
N PRO A 23 -6.17 17.12 7.73
CA PRO A 23 -5.87 17.02 6.30
C PRO A 23 -6.91 17.68 5.40
N SER A 24 -8.18 17.63 5.75
CA SER A 24 -9.23 18.31 4.97
C SER A 24 -9.06 19.83 4.91
N THR A 25 -8.37 20.40 5.90
CA THR A 25 -8.04 21.82 5.92
C THR A 25 -6.85 22.12 5.01
N ILE A 26 -5.80 21.31 5.10
CA ILE A 26 -4.54 21.56 4.39
C ILE A 26 -4.64 21.23 2.89
N TYR A 27 -5.46 20.25 2.52
CA TYR A 27 -5.69 19.82 1.12
C TYR A 27 -6.97 20.43 0.50
N LYS A 28 -7.59 21.43 1.12
CA LYS A 28 -8.89 21.99 0.71
C LYS A 28 -8.95 22.35 -0.79
N ASN A 29 -7.86 22.82 -1.35
CA ASN A 29 -7.78 23.28 -2.74
C ASN A 29 -7.09 22.27 -3.68
N ASP A 30 -6.71 21.11 -3.19
CA ASP A 30 -6.06 20.07 -3.98
C ASP A 30 -7.11 19.11 -4.57
N LYS A 31 -7.27 19.15 -5.90
CA LYS A 31 -8.27 18.35 -6.61
C LYS A 31 -7.94 16.86 -6.66
N ASN A 32 -6.69 16.50 -6.47
CA ASN A 32 -6.22 15.12 -6.54
C ASN A 32 -6.24 14.43 -5.17
N TRP A 33 -6.32 15.21 -4.08
CA TRP A 33 -6.40 14.62 -2.75
C TRP A 33 -7.76 13.95 -2.50
N ILE A 34 -7.73 12.76 -1.95
CA ILE A 34 -8.92 12.01 -1.51
C ILE A 34 -8.80 11.78 0.00
N ARG A 35 -9.80 12.26 0.76
CA ARG A 35 -9.84 12.01 2.19
C ARG A 35 -9.93 10.50 2.46
N PRO A 36 -8.96 9.89 3.18
CA PRO A 36 -9.07 8.51 3.63
C PRO A 36 -10.30 8.32 4.53
N LEU A 37 -10.80 7.09 4.61
CA LEU A 37 -11.87 6.76 5.54
C LEU A 37 -11.36 6.91 6.99
N ASP A 38 -12.11 7.63 7.80
CA ASP A 38 -11.78 7.86 9.21
C ASP A 38 -11.66 6.53 9.98
N GLU A 39 -12.54 5.56 9.68
CA GLU A 39 -12.46 4.23 10.30
C GLU A 39 -11.20 3.42 9.91
N ASP A 40 -10.63 3.65 8.73
CA ASP A 40 -9.39 2.99 8.32
C ASP A 40 -8.19 3.54 9.08
N ILE A 41 -8.17 4.84 9.35
CA ILE A 41 -7.13 5.47 10.18
C ILE A 41 -7.29 5.02 11.63
N GLU A 42 -8.51 5.07 12.18
CA GLU A 42 -8.76 4.67 13.56
C GLU A 42 -8.45 3.18 13.82
N LYS A 43 -8.67 2.30 12.85
CA LYS A 43 -8.26 0.89 12.96
C LYS A 43 -6.76 0.71 13.20
N VAL A 44 -5.93 1.62 12.70
CA VAL A 44 -4.46 1.57 12.92
C VAL A 44 -4.13 1.79 14.39
N PHE A 45 -4.88 2.67 15.08
CA PHE A 45 -4.67 3.05 16.48
C PHE A 45 -5.54 2.26 17.47
N ASP A 46 -6.41 1.39 16.99
CA ASP A 46 -7.25 0.54 17.83
C ASP A 46 -6.46 -0.70 18.30
N SER A 47 -6.04 -0.72 19.56
CA SER A 47 -5.26 -1.82 20.15
C SER A 47 -5.99 -3.17 20.16
N LYS A 48 -7.32 -3.18 20.07
CA LYS A 48 -8.13 -4.40 20.00
C LYS A 48 -8.18 -4.97 18.59
N LYS A 49 -8.09 -4.13 17.54
CA LYS A 49 -8.20 -4.53 16.13
C LYS A 49 -6.84 -4.68 15.47
N ASN A 50 -5.87 -3.83 15.82
CA ASN A 50 -4.54 -3.87 15.23
C ASN A 50 -3.64 -4.85 16.00
N LYS A 51 -3.36 -5.99 15.38
CA LYS A 51 -2.51 -7.05 15.96
C LYS A 51 -1.08 -6.62 16.30
N PHE A 52 -0.59 -5.52 15.72
CA PHE A 52 0.76 -5.02 15.97
C PHE A 52 0.93 -4.51 17.40
N PHE A 53 -0.15 -4.09 18.08
CA PHE A 53 -0.12 -3.74 19.50
C PHE A 53 0.23 -4.91 20.43
N ARG A 54 0.15 -6.16 19.98
CA ARG A 54 0.58 -7.32 20.79
C ARG A 54 2.07 -7.31 21.11
N LYS A 55 2.88 -6.65 20.27
CA LYS A 55 4.35 -6.59 20.38
C LYS A 55 4.88 -5.21 19.97
N GLY A 56 4.14 -4.17 20.26
CA GLY A 56 4.50 -2.80 19.91
C GLY A 56 3.52 -1.81 20.50
N ASN A 57 3.74 -0.56 20.19
CA ASN A 57 2.88 0.52 20.64
C ASN A 57 2.88 1.65 19.60
N ALA A 58 1.87 2.52 19.71
CA ALA A 58 1.70 3.69 18.86
C ALA A 58 1.22 4.89 19.67
N ILE A 59 1.63 6.06 19.27
CA ILE A 59 1.20 7.35 19.81
C ILE A 59 0.96 8.32 18.68
N ARG A 60 0.14 9.31 18.87
CA ARG A 60 -0.12 10.36 17.88
C ARG A 60 -0.32 11.72 18.51
N TRP A 61 0.03 12.77 17.77
CA TRP A 61 -0.07 14.15 18.21
C TRP A 61 -0.66 15.05 17.14
N THR A 62 -1.27 16.13 17.60
CA THR A 62 -1.53 17.33 16.82
C THR A 62 -0.63 18.46 17.32
N LEU A 63 -0.21 19.33 16.41
CA LEU A 63 0.52 20.56 16.71
C LEU A 63 -0.39 21.75 16.50
N LYS A 64 -0.45 22.66 17.47
CA LYS A 64 -1.27 23.86 17.43
C LYS A 64 -0.42 25.13 17.47
N ASP A 65 -0.90 26.17 16.82
CA ASP A 65 -0.32 27.51 16.89
C ASP A 65 -0.86 28.30 18.11
N SER A 66 -0.37 29.54 18.28
CA SER A 66 -0.80 30.47 19.35
C SER A 66 -2.30 30.75 19.34
N ASP A 67 -2.98 30.59 18.22
CA ASP A 67 -4.44 30.77 18.09
C ASP A 67 -5.21 29.46 18.36
N ASN A 68 -4.53 28.45 18.91
CA ASN A 68 -5.08 27.10 19.18
C ASN A 68 -5.59 26.36 17.93
N LYS A 69 -5.11 26.74 16.75
CA LYS A 69 -5.45 26.11 15.49
C LYS A 69 -4.47 24.97 15.20
N VAL A 70 -4.99 23.83 14.77
CA VAL A 70 -4.14 22.71 14.33
C VAL A 70 -3.40 23.10 13.05
N ILE A 71 -2.06 22.97 13.08
CA ILE A 71 -1.13 23.29 12.00
C ILE A 71 -0.30 22.09 11.55
N GLY A 72 -0.37 20.97 12.31
CA GLY A 72 0.32 19.74 11.96
C GLY A 72 -0.20 18.55 12.76
N ARG A 73 0.11 17.36 12.27
CA ARG A 73 -0.13 16.09 12.95
C ARG A 73 0.94 15.07 12.60
N ILE A 74 1.19 14.13 13.50
CA ILE A 74 2.08 12.99 13.28
C ILE A 74 1.69 11.83 14.20
N ALA A 75 2.07 10.62 13.82
CA ALA A 75 2.06 9.45 14.68
C ALA A 75 3.44 8.81 14.71
N ALA A 76 3.79 8.20 15.84
CA ALA A 76 4.97 7.35 15.96
C ALA A 76 4.57 5.98 16.48
N PHE A 77 5.33 4.95 16.09
CA PHE A 77 5.04 3.56 16.47
C PHE A 77 6.31 2.71 16.35
N PHE A 78 6.33 1.65 17.14
CA PHE A 78 7.40 0.65 17.09
C PHE A 78 6.84 -0.75 17.28
N ARG A 79 7.60 -1.73 16.84
CA ARG A 79 7.45 -3.14 17.23
C ARG A 79 8.64 -3.53 18.07
N ASP A 80 8.44 -4.43 19.02
CA ASP A 80 9.53 -4.93 19.85
C ASP A 80 10.70 -5.43 18.98
N ALA A 81 11.84 -4.78 19.10
CA ALA A 81 13.05 -5.06 18.35
C ALA A 81 13.55 -6.50 18.52
N LYS A 82 13.40 -7.06 19.74
CA LYS A 82 13.76 -8.46 20.03
C LYS A 82 12.91 -9.45 19.22
N SER A 83 11.67 -9.08 18.90
CA SER A 83 10.79 -9.92 18.09
C SER A 83 11.04 -9.80 16.59
N ALA A 84 11.67 -8.71 16.15
CA ALA A 84 11.92 -8.43 14.74
C ALA A 84 13.25 -8.99 14.23
N LYS A 85 14.16 -9.44 15.13
CA LYS A 85 15.52 -9.90 14.80
C LYS A 85 16.32 -8.88 13.95
N GLU A 86 16.04 -7.59 14.13
CA GLU A 86 16.70 -6.54 13.39
C GLU A 86 18.01 -6.14 14.07
N ASN A 87 19.07 -6.02 13.27
CA ASN A 87 20.40 -5.56 13.77
C ASN A 87 20.34 -4.09 14.21
N GLN A 88 19.35 -3.33 13.75
CA GLN A 88 19.09 -1.95 14.10
C GLN A 88 17.62 -1.80 14.51
N PRO A 89 17.33 -1.56 15.80
CA PRO A 89 15.99 -1.29 16.27
C PRO A 89 15.42 -0.05 15.58
N THR A 90 14.42 -0.27 14.69
CA THR A 90 13.85 0.81 13.89
C THR A 90 12.36 0.94 14.20
N GLY A 91 11.97 2.14 14.63
CA GLY A 91 10.56 2.53 14.72
C GLY A 91 10.06 3.18 13.44
N GLY A 92 8.89 3.80 13.51
CA GLY A 92 8.34 4.52 12.39
C GLY A 92 7.56 5.75 12.79
N CYS A 93 7.50 6.72 11.88
CA CYS A 93 6.55 7.82 11.95
C CYS A 93 5.65 7.81 10.70
N GLY A 94 4.43 8.32 10.85
CA GLY A 94 3.48 8.38 9.74
C GLY A 94 2.28 9.25 10.05
N PHE A 95 1.30 9.25 9.15
CA PHE A 95 0.18 10.20 9.23
C PHE A 95 0.66 11.65 9.44
N PHE A 96 1.82 11.94 8.85
CA PHE A 96 2.43 13.26 8.90
C PHE A 96 1.73 14.18 7.92
N ASP A 97 1.15 15.23 8.46
CA ASP A 97 0.67 16.38 7.72
C ASP A 97 1.08 17.65 8.47
N CYS A 98 1.58 18.65 7.76
CA CYS A 98 2.06 19.88 8.34
C CYS A 98 1.92 21.02 7.35
N ILE A 99 1.68 22.24 7.85
CA ILE A 99 1.84 23.46 7.04
C ILE A 99 3.29 23.55 6.52
N ASN A 100 3.51 24.29 5.45
CA ASN A 100 4.87 24.51 4.94
C ASN A 100 5.68 25.40 5.90
N ASN A 101 6.13 24.79 7.00
CA ASN A 101 6.93 25.44 8.03
C ASN A 101 7.89 24.41 8.64
N LYS A 102 9.19 24.65 8.51
CA LYS A 102 10.26 23.74 8.99
C LYS A 102 10.28 23.59 10.51
N GLU A 103 10.04 24.67 11.26
CA GLU A 103 10.01 24.64 12.72
C GLU A 103 8.87 23.76 13.23
N ALA A 104 7.65 23.91 12.65
CA ALA A 104 6.51 23.08 12.96
C ALA A 104 6.75 21.59 12.62
N ALA A 105 7.35 21.32 11.46
CA ALA A 105 7.70 19.96 11.06
C ALA A 105 8.75 19.34 11.99
N ASN A 106 9.78 20.10 12.35
CA ASN A 106 10.84 19.64 13.25
C ASN A 106 10.26 19.26 14.63
N MET A 107 9.37 20.06 15.20
CA MET A 107 8.72 19.73 16.47
C MET A 107 7.96 18.39 16.41
N LEU A 108 7.29 18.10 15.29
CA LEU A 108 6.60 16.83 15.10
C LEU A 108 7.59 15.66 14.98
N PHE A 109 8.68 15.84 14.24
CA PHE A 109 9.73 14.82 14.12
C PHE A 109 10.48 14.60 15.42
N ASP A 110 10.80 15.67 16.17
CA ASP A 110 11.45 15.61 17.48
C ASP A 110 10.59 14.85 18.49
N ALA A 111 9.28 15.10 18.52
CA ALA A 111 8.36 14.34 19.36
C ALA A 111 8.36 12.84 19.03
N SER A 112 8.34 12.52 17.76
CA SER A 112 8.39 11.13 17.28
C SER A 112 9.72 10.47 17.65
N LYS A 113 10.85 11.16 17.40
CA LYS A 113 12.19 10.71 17.74
C LYS A 113 12.33 10.46 19.24
N ALA A 114 12.02 11.45 20.07
CA ALA A 114 12.16 11.35 21.53
C ALA A 114 11.32 10.20 22.11
N TRP A 115 10.09 10.00 21.60
CA TRP A 115 9.26 8.87 22.03
C TRP A 115 9.85 7.53 21.59
N LEU A 116 10.39 7.43 20.39
CA LEU A 116 11.01 6.21 19.85
C LEU A 116 12.33 5.89 20.59
N GLU A 117 13.18 6.88 20.88
CA GLU A 117 14.40 6.72 21.68
C GLU A 117 14.09 6.19 23.08
N LYS A 118 13.07 6.76 23.74
CA LYS A 118 12.58 6.27 25.04
C LYS A 118 12.14 4.80 25.01
N ASN A 119 11.70 4.32 23.85
CA ASN A 119 11.28 2.93 23.64
C ASN A 119 12.38 2.05 23.01
N GLY A 120 13.64 2.51 23.03
CA GLY A 120 14.81 1.73 22.63
C GLY A 120 15.01 1.60 21.13
N MET A 121 14.42 2.48 20.34
CA MET A 121 14.69 2.55 18.90
C MET A 121 15.94 3.40 18.64
N GLU A 122 16.66 3.05 17.58
CA GLU A 122 17.89 3.73 17.12
C GLU A 122 17.71 4.46 15.80
N ALA A 123 16.58 4.23 15.14
CA ALA A 123 16.20 4.86 13.88
C ALA A 123 14.68 4.98 13.76
N MET A 124 14.23 5.84 12.85
CA MET A 124 12.81 5.89 12.44
C MET A 124 12.68 5.91 10.93
N ASP A 125 11.76 5.10 10.42
CA ASP A 125 11.34 5.14 9.03
C ASP A 125 10.09 6.02 8.89
N GLY A 126 9.96 6.74 7.78
CA GLY A 126 8.81 7.61 7.54
C GLY A 126 8.66 8.12 6.11
N PRO A 127 7.44 8.55 5.76
CA PRO A 127 6.19 8.25 6.44
C PRO A 127 5.75 6.81 6.18
N ILE A 128 5.40 6.09 7.22
CA ILE A 128 4.97 4.68 7.14
C ILE A 128 3.73 4.43 8.01
N ASN A 129 3.24 3.20 8.02
CA ASN A 129 2.05 2.81 8.77
C ASN A 129 2.38 1.81 9.88
N PHE A 130 1.65 1.87 11.00
CA PHE A 130 1.67 0.83 12.04
C PHE A 130 0.81 -0.37 11.62
N GLY A 131 1.17 -0.98 10.48
CA GLY A 131 0.38 -2.04 9.87
C GLY A 131 1.07 -2.63 8.64
N SER A 132 0.26 -2.94 7.66
CA SER A 132 0.71 -3.47 6.37
C SER A 132 1.38 -2.37 5.53
N ARG A 133 2.42 -2.75 4.80
CA ARG A 133 3.16 -1.86 3.89
C ARG A 133 2.34 -1.38 2.69
N GLU A 134 1.25 -2.05 2.38
CA GLU A 134 0.35 -1.70 1.27
C GLU A 134 -0.54 -0.50 1.58
N ASN A 135 -0.59 -0.07 2.85
CA ASN A 135 -1.49 1.01 3.30
C ASN A 135 -0.70 2.16 3.91
N PHE A 136 -0.99 3.40 3.51
CA PHE A 136 -0.43 4.62 4.11
C PHE A 136 1.09 4.59 4.25
N TRP A 137 1.80 4.24 3.17
CA TRP A 137 3.25 4.02 3.20
C TRP A 137 3.97 4.79 2.12
N GLY A 138 4.92 5.64 2.51
CA GLY A 138 5.76 6.43 1.63
C GLY A 138 5.31 7.88 1.45
N CYS A 139 6.27 8.75 1.16
CA CYS A 139 6.07 10.16 0.81
C CYS A 139 6.04 10.31 -0.71
N LEU A 140 4.95 10.83 -1.25
CA LEU A 140 4.82 11.07 -2.69
C LEU A 140 5.84 12.14 -3.14
N SER A 141 6.70 11.79 -4.09
CA SER A 141 7.73 12.67 -4.64
C SER A 141 7.46 13.05 -6.10
N GLU A 142 6.83 12.15 -6.88
CA GLU A 142 6.51 12.37 -8.28
C GLU A 142 5.15 11.78 -8.63
N GLY A 143 4.52 12.33 -9.68
CA GLY A 143 3.25 11.83 -10.18
C GLY A 143 2.08 12.12 -9.23
N TYR A 144 1.84 13.39 -8.95
CA TYR A 144 0.78 13.89 -8.05
C TYR A 144 -0.63 13.69 -8.65
N HIS A 145 -0.94 12.47 -9.06
CA HIS A 145 -2.27 12.03 -9.50
C HIS A 145 -3.12 11.55 -8.31
N GLU A 146 -4.43 11.44 -8.51
CA GLU A 146 -5.33 10.84 -7.51
C GLU A 146 -4.75 9.52 -6.97
N PRO A 147 -4.71 9.33 -5.63
CA PRO A 147 -4.26 8.07 -5.04
C PRO A 147 -5.28 6.95 -5.32
N ILE A 148 -4.82 5.70 -5.30
CA ILE A 148 -5.68 4.53 -5.16
C ILE A 148 -6.00 4.30 -3.68
N TYR A 149 -6.97 3.42 -3.40
CA TYR A 149 -7.44 3.16 -2.03
C TYR A 149 -6.30 2.86 -1.05
N LYS A 150 -6.23 3.66 0.02
CA LYS A 150 -5.21 3.62 1.09
C LYS A 150 -3.79 3.98 0.66
N MET A 151 -3.58 4.45 -0.55
CA MET A 151 -2.30 5.02 -0.94
C MET A 151 -2.15 6.42 -0.30
N PRO A 152 -0.98 6.78 0.25
CA PRO A 152 -0.74 8.12 0.76
C PRO A 152 -0.68 9.15 -0.38
N TYR A 153 -1.04 10.38 -0.03
CA TYR A 153 -0.91 11.56 -0.87
C TYR A 153 -0.46 12.72 0.02
N ASN A 154 0.44 13.54 -0.47
CA ASN A 154 1.00 14.67 0.27
C ASN A 154 1.36 15.84 -0.63
N HIS A 155 1.55 17.03 -0.04
CA HIS A 155 2.11 18.18 -0.74
C HIS A 155 3.58 17.96 -1.13
N LYS A 156 4.02 18.63 -2.22
CA LYS A 156 5.40 18.52 -2.73
C LYS A 156 6.45 18.88 -1.69
N TYR A 157 6.20 19.92 -0.87
CA TYR A 157 7.13 20.41 0.13
C TYR A 157 7.40 19.43 1.28
N TYR A 158 6.61 18.33 1.41
CA TYR A 158 6.86 17.36 2.48
C TYR A 158 8.21 16.67 2.31
N ASN A 159 8.60 16.37 1.08
CA ASN A 159 9.93 15.79 0.82
C ASN A 159 11.04 16.69 1.37
N GLU A 160 10.94 18.01 1.10
CA GLU A 160 11.90 18.99 1.65
C GLU A 160 11.88 19.06 3.19
N LEU A 161 10.70 18.93 3.81
CA LEU A 161 10.60 18.90 5.28
C LEU A 161 11.29 17.66 5.86
N PHE A 162 11.10 16.46 5.28
CA PHE A 162 11.81 15.26 5.70
C PHE A 162 13.32 15.39 5.52
N GLU A 163 13.76 15.80 4.33
CA GLU A 163 15.18 15.92 3.98
C GLU A 163 15.89 17.00 4.82
N SER A 164 15.25 18.15 5.04
CA SER A 164 15.84 19.24 5.84
C SER A 164 15.97 18.87 7.32
N TYR A 165 15.16 17.95 7.86
CA TYR A 165 15.33 17.40 9.20
C TYR A 165 16.51 16.41 9.28
N GLY A 166 16.90 15.83 8.13
CA GLY A 166 18.02 14.90 8.01
C GLY A 166 17.62 13.47 7.73
N PHE A 167 16.37 13.21 7.34
CA PHE A 167 15.99 11.93 6.77
C PHE A 167 16.69 11.70 5.43
N GLN A 168 16.99 10.44 5.13
CA GLN A 168 17.64 10.03 3.90
C GLN A 168 16.76 9.02 3.17
N ASN A 169 16.78 9.04 1.83
CA ASN A 169 16.01 8.12 0.99
C ASN A 169 16.44 6.67 1.23
N TYR A 170 15.60 5.89 1.90
CA TYR A 170 15.85 4.49 2.23
C TYR A 170 15.53 3.57 1.06
N PHE A 171 14.38 3.78 0.40
CA PHE A 171 14.04 3.16 -0.88
C PHE A 171 12.92 3.91 -1.59
N ASN A 172 12.87 3.76 -2.92
CA ASN A 172 11.78 4.28 -3.73
C ASN A 172 10.71 3.20 -3.96
N GLN A 173 9.47 3.65 -4.09
CA GLN A 173 8.29 2.84 -4.34
C GLN A 173 7.64 3.33 -5.63
N PHE A 174 7.70 2.51 -6.68
CA PHE A 174 7.12 2.85 -7.97
C PHE A 174 5.72 2.24 -8.10
N THR A 175 4.73 3.08 -8.31
CA THR A 175 3.40 2.66 -8.74
C THR A 175 3.35 2.73 -10.26
N PHE A 176 3.01 1.64 -10.89
CA PHE A 176 2.93 1.55 -12.35
C PHE A 176 1.48 1.65 -12.82
N HIS A 177 1.31 2.21 -14.00
CA HIS A 177 0.02 2.30 -14.68
C HIS A 177 0.15 1.82 -16.11
N MET A 178 -0.88 1.15 -16.58
CA MET A 178 -1.05 0.81 -18.00
C MET A 178 -2.52 0.93 -18.40
N THR A 179 -2.75 1.27 -19.65
CA THR A 179 -4.07 1.20 -20.26
C THR A 179 -4.31 -0.25 -20.70
N LEU A 180 -5.49 -0.77 -20.41
CA LEU A 180 -5.88 -2.13 -20.82
C LEU A 180 -6.47 -2.08 -22.22
N THR A 181 -5.61 -1.88 -23.20
CA THR A 181 -5.99 -1.89 -24.62
C THR A 181 -5.35 -3.10 -25.28
N PRO A 182 -6.13 -3.97 -25.95
CA PRO A 182 -5.60 -5.15 -26.63
C PRO A 182 -4.48 -4.80 -27.62
N GLY A 183 -3.45 -5.66 -27.68
CA GLY A 183 -2.35 -5.53 -28.62
C GLY A 183 -1.25 -4.54 -28.22
N GLN A 184 -1.23 -4.05 -26.98
CA GLN A 184 -0.19 -3.14 -26.47
C GLN A 184 0.98 -3.85 -25.76
N LEU A 185 0.90 -5.16 -25.59
CA LEU A 185 1.96 -5.92 -24.94
C LEU A 185 3.22 -5.99 -25.81
N ASP A 186 4.38 -5.94 -25.17
CA ASP A 186 5.66 -6.16 -25.86
C ASP A 186 5.64 -7.53 -26.58
N PRO A 187 6.08 -7.63 -27.86
CA PRO A 187 6.13 -8.88 -28.61
C PRO A 187 6.79 -10.03 -27.86
N ILE A 188 7.77 -9.76 -27.02
CA ILE A 188 8.44 -10.78 -26.20
C ILE A 188 7.49 -11.44 -25.21
N ILE A 189 6.49 -10.71 -24.70
CA ILE A 189 5.47 -11.24 -23.79
C ILE A 189 4.61 -12.26 -24.55
N ASN A 190 4.14 -11.90 -25.75
CA ASN A 190 3.35 -12.78 -26.59
C ASN A 190 4.10 -14.06 -26.97
N GLN A 191 5.40 -13.95 -27.33
CA GLN A 191 6.25 -15.11 -27.64
C GLN A 191 6.41 -16.06 -26.45
N LYS A 192 6.65 -15.54 -25.25
CA LYS A 192 6.77 -16.36 -24.05
C LYS A 192 5.44 -16.98 -23.65
N ALA A 193 4.35 -16.21 -23.75
CA ALA A 193 3.01 -16.68 -23.46
C ALA A 193 2.60 -17.82 -24.41
N ALA A 194 2.91 -17.70 -25.73
CA ALA A 194 2.59 -18.73 -26.70
C ALA A 194 3.20 -20.08 -26.31
N ARG A 195 4.50 -20.12 -25.97
CA ARG A 195 5.19 -21.35 -25.53
C ARG A 195 4.54 -22.02 -24.33
N VAL A 196 4.04 -21.22 -23.39
CA VAL A 196 3.38 -21.75 -22.17
C VAL A 196 1.97 -22.23 -22.48
N ARG A 197 1.25 -21.54 -23.37
CA ARG A 197 -0.13 -21.90 -23.78
C ARG A 197 -0.19 -23.15 -24.66
N GLU A 198 0.91 -23.48 -25.36
CA GLU A 198 1.06 -24.74 -26.11
C GLU A 198 1.28 -25.95 -25.20
N ASN A 199 1.67 -25.73 -23.93
CA ASN A 199 1.86 -26.82 -22.97
C ASN A 199 0.51 -27.28 -22.41
N PRO A 200 0.03 -28.51 -22.73
CA PRO A 200 -1.27 -29.02 -22.31
C PRO A 200 -1.38 -29.20 -20.78
N ASP A 201 -0.24 -29.27 -20.09
CA ASP A 201 -0.19 -29.40 -18.64
C ASP A 201 -0.43 -28.05 -17.92
N ILE A 202 -0.36 -26.92 -18.64
CA ILE A 202 -0.57 -25.58 -18.06
C ILE A 202 -1.93 -25.02 -18.45
N SER A 203 -2.66 -24.56 -17.45
CA SER A 203 -3.97 -23.93 -17.64
C SER A 203 -4.08 -22.65 -16.84
N PHE A 204 -4.92 -21.71 -17.33
CA PHE A 204 -5.24 -20.46 -16.67
C PHE A 204 -6.73 -20.40 -16.38
N GLY A 205 -7.09 -19.73 -15.29
CA GLY A 205 -8.50 -19.58 -14.94
C GLY A 205 -8.74 -18.43 -13.97
N PHE A 206 -9.98 -17.93 -14.01
CA PHE A 206 -10.45 -16.94 -13.05
C PHE A 206 -10.95 -17.55 -11.75
N TYR A 207 -10.98 -16.74 -10.72
CA TYR A 207 -11.57 -17.09 -9.43
C TYR A 207 -13.02 -17.59 -9.59
N ASN A 208 -13.27 -18.79 -9.08
CA ASN A 208 -14.61 -19.38 -9.08
C ASN A 208 -15.34 -19.06 -7.76
N LYS A 209 -16.34 -18.17 -7.82
CA LYS A 209 -17.20 -17.81 -6.67
C LYS A 209 -17.94 -18.99 -6.04
N LYS A 210 -18.16 -20.08 -6.81
CA LYS A 210 -18.84 -21.30 -6.31
C LYS A 210 -17.91 -22.13 -5.42
N ASN A 211 -16.58 -21.93 -5.53
CA ASN A 211 -15.60 -22.66 -4.75
C ASN A 211 -14.54 -21.72 -4.10
N PRO A 212 -14.94 -20.86 -3.17
CA PRO A 212 -14.02 -19.92 -2.53
C PRO A 212 -12.95 -20.60 -1.67
N ALA A 213 -13.23 -21.80 -1.14
CA ALA A 213 -12.28 -22.57 -0.33
C ALA A 213 -11.09 -23.03 -1.17
N LYS A 214 -11.32 -23.47 -2.43
CA LYS A 214 -10.23 -23.83 -3.35
C LYS A 214 -9.34 -22.62 -3.63
N ALA A 215 -9.91 -21.46 -3.95
CA ALA A 215 -9.12 -20.26 -4.22
C ALA A 215 -8.29 -19.83 -3.01
N ALA A 216 -8.82 -19.95 -1.79
CA ALA A 216 -8.08 -19.64 -0.57
C ALA A 216 -6.91 -20.62 -0.34
N SER A 217 -7.12 -21.90 -0.63
CA SER A 217 -6.07 -22.94 -0.56
C SER A 217 -4.99 -22.69 -1.63
N ASP A 218 -5.39 -22.51 -2.88
CA ASP A 218 -4.47 -22.25 -4.00
C ASP A 218 -3.62 -20.99 -3.73
N PHE A 219 -4.25 -19.93 -3.22
CA PHE A 219 -3.55 -18.71 -2.84
C PHE A 219 -2.49 -18.96 -1.76
N VAL A 220 -2.83 -19.69 -0.70
CA VAL A 220 -1.91 -20.00 0.40
C VAL A 220 -0.72 -20.83 -0.09
N GLU A 221 -0.96 -21.82 -0.92
CA GLU A 221 0.07 -22.69 -1.47
C GLU A 221 1.09 -21.88 -2.29
N ILE A 222 0.60 -21.10 -3.26
CA ILE A 222 1.46 -20.25 -4.09
C ILE A 222 2.16 -19.18 -3.25
N PHE A 223 1.42 -18.50 -2.35
CA PHE A 223 1.99 -17.44 -1.52
C PHE A 223 3.13 -17.97 -0.66
N ASN A 224 2.92 -19.07 0.04
CA ASN A 224 3.93 -19.63 0.90
C ASN A 224 5.17 -20.10 0.13
N ALA A 225 4.99 -20.69 -1.07
CA ALA A 225 6.09 -21.09 -1.92
C ALA A 225 6.84 -19.89 -2.52
N ALA A 226 6.12 -18.89 -3.05
CA ALA A 226 6.71 -17.75 -3.76
C ALA A 226 7.40 -16.77 -2.81
N TRP A 227 6.95 -16.66 -1.56
CA TRP A 227 7.40 -15.65 -0.61
C TRP A 227 8.19 -16.22 0.58
N ALA A 228 8.42 -17.56 0.62
CA ALA A 228 9.14 -18.23 1.71
C ALA A 228 10.56 -17.69 1.95
N SER A 229 11.23 -17.22 0.90
CA SER A 229 12.59 -16.70 0.97
C SER A 229 12.68 -15.21 1.36
N PHE A 230 11.55 -14.50 1.44
CA PHE A 230 11.59 -13.08 1.76
C PHE A 230 11.69 -12.83 3.26
N PRO A 231 12.68 -12.05 3.73
CA PRO A 231 12.86 -11.76 5.14
C PRO A 231 11.62 -11.12 5.78
N GLY A 232 11.22 -11.63 6.94
CA GLY A 232 10.12 -11.06 7.72
C GLY A 232 8.71 -11.45 7.24
N ILE A 233 8.56 -12.19 6.14
CA ILE A 233 7.28 -12.74 5.70
C ILE A 233 7.03 -14.06 6.44
N LYS A 234 5.84 -14.14 7.05
CA LYS A 234 5.39 -15.37 7.71
C LYS A 234 4.47 -16.15 6.78
N PRO A 235 4.54 -17.49 6.79
CA PRO A 235 3.58 -18.31 6.07
C PRO A 235 2.14 -17.96 6.48
N LEU A 236 1.26 -17.95 5.48
CA LEU A 236 -0.16 -17.80 5.70
C LEU A 236 -0.82 -19.15 5.93
N THR A 237 -1.88 -19.16 6.75
CA THR A 237 -2.75 -20.31 6.92
C THR A 237 -3.98 -20.20 6.03
N ILE A 238 -4.60 -21.34 5.71
CA ILE A 238 -5.87 -21.37 4.94
C ILE A 238 -6.97 -20.59 5.67
N VAL A 239 -7.00 -20.65 7.00
CA VAL A 239 -7.98 -19.91 7.81
C VAL A 239 -7.82 -18.40 7.60
N GLN A 240 -6.60 -17.87 7.71
CA GLN A 240 -6.31 -16.46 7.49
C GLN A 240 -6.68 -16.01 6.07
N SER A 241 -6.32 -16.80 5.07
CA SER A 241 -6.68 -16.53 3.68
C SER A 241 -8.19 -16.52 3.48
N SER A 242 -8.89 -17.52 4.01
CA SER A 242 -10.36 -17.62 3.91
C SER A 242 -11.06 -16.43 4.56
N GLU A 243 -10.56 -15.94 5.70
CA GLU A 243 -11.08 -14.72 6.35
C GLU A 243 -10.91 -13.48 5.46
N VAL A 244 -9.73 -13.34 4.82
CA VAL A 244 -9.47 -12.24 3.89
C VAL A 244 -10.44 -12.31 2.70
N PHE A 245 -10.55 -13.46 2.03
CA PHE A 245 -11.49 -13.64 0.90
C PHE A 245 -12.94 -13.37 1.31
N LYS A 246 -13.34 -13.84 2.50
CA LYS A 246 -14.70 -13.61 3.03
C LYS A 246 -14.95 -12.12 3.30
N SER A 247 -13.99 -11.42 3.87
CA SER A 247 -14.11 -9.97 4.14
C SER A 247 -14.21 -9.13 2.88
N MET A 248 -13.55 -9.59 1.80
CA MET A 248 -13.52 -8.90 0.51
C MET A 248 -14.64 -9.36 -0.46
N LYS A 249 -15.43 -10.37 -0.12
CA LYS A 249 -16.42 -10.99 -1.00
C LYS A 249 -17.32 -10.01 -1.76
N GLN A 250 -17.70 -8.91 -1.12
CA GLN A 250 -18.61 -7.92 -1.71
C GLN A 250 -17.93 -7.03 -2.77
N ILE A 251 -16.62 -6.82 -2.64
CA ILE A 251 -15.83 -5.95 -3.53
C ILE A 251 -15.05 -6.73 -4.59
N LEU A 252 -14.87 -8.04 -4.41
CA LEU A 252 -14.16 -8.89 -5.36
C LEU A 252 -14.89 -8.97 -6.70
N ASP A 253 -14.14 -8.80 -7.76
CA ASP A 253 -14.53 -9.17 -9.12
C ASP A 253 -13.76 -10.42 -9.53
N PRO A 254 -14.45 -11.54 -9.87
CA PRO A 254 -13.78 -12.78 -10.27
C PRO A 254 -12.83 -12.61 -11.44
N LYS A 255 -13.17 -11.77 -12.40
CA LYS A 255 -12.35 -11.51 -13.58
C LYS A 255 -11.05 -10.75 -13.27
N LEU A 256 -10.91 -10.20 -12.05
CA LEU A 256 -9.70 -9.56 -11.55
C LEU A 256 -8.81 -10.51 -10.72
N MET A 257 -9.13 -11.81 -10.65
CA MET A 257 -8.35 -12.80 -9.90
C MET A 257 -8.03 -13.99 -10.79
N ILE A 258 -6.79 -14.11 -11.19
CA ILE A 258 -6.31 -15.12 -12.12
C ILE A 258 -5.40 -16.09 -11.39
N PHE A 259 -5.56 -17.37 -11.68
CA PHE A 259 -4.69 -18.44 -11.24
C PHE A 259 -4.12 -19.20 -12.43
N ALA A 260 -2.90 -19.69 -12.32
CA ALA A 260 -2.29 -20.62 -13.25
C ALA A 260 -2.05 -21.95 -12.54
N TYR A 261 -2.23 -23.04 -13.29
CA TYR A 261 -2.11 -24.41 -12.81
C TYR A 261 -1.18 -25.22 -13.71
N HIS A 262 -0.44 -26.14 -13.11
CA HIS A 262 0.29 -27.20 -13.83
C HIS A 262 -0.21 -28.55 -13.33
N LYS A 263 -0.83 -29.36 -14.22
CA LYS A 263 -1.47 -30.64 -13.86
C LYS A 263 -2.41 -30.51 -12.66
N SER A 264 -3.24 -29.46 -12.66
CA SER A 264 -4.17 -29.09 -11.58
C SER A 264 -3.55 -28.56 -10.29
N ASN A 265 -2.22 -28.52 -10.13
CA ASN A 265 -1.55 -27.90 -9.00
C ASN A 265 -1.41 -26.39 -9.23
N PRO A 266 -1.72 -25.53 -8.25
CA PRO A 266 -1.63 -24.09 -8.41
C PRO A 266 -0.16 -23.64 -8.44
N ILE A 267 0.23 -22.86 -9.46
CA ILE A 267 1.63 -22.43 -9.68
C ILE A 267 1.82 -20.92 -9.70
N ALA A 268 0.75 -20.16 -9.96
CA ALA A 268 0.82 -18.71 -9.94
C ALA A 268 -0.54 -18.08 -9.71
N PHE A 269 -0.53 -16.84 -9.20
CA PHE A 269 -1.71 -16.00 -9.14
C PHE A 269 -1.40 -14.55 -9.52
N PHE A 270 -2.41 -13.84 -10.02
CA PHE A 270 -2.46 -12.40 -10.13
C PHE A 270 -3.79 -11.92 -9.56
N ILE A 271 -3.73 -11.20 -8.45
CA ILE A 271 -4.91 -10.71 -7.74
C ILE A 271 -4.98 -9.20 -7.87
N MET A 272 -6.07 -8.74 -8.43
CA MET A 272 -6.44 -7.34 -8.60
C MET A 272 -7.79 -7.09 -7.92
N ILE A 273 -8.08 -5.83 -7.66
CA ILE A 273 -9.37 -5.36 -7.15
C ILE A 273 -9.81 -4.11 -7.91
N PRO A 274 -11.12 -3.78 -7.91
CA PRO A 274 -11.56 -2.47 -8.40
C PRO A 274 -10.95 -1.34 -7.58
N ASP A 275 -10.61 -0.21 -8.20
CA ASP A 275 -10.19 0.98 -7.47
C ASP A 275 -11.37 1.63 -6.76
N LEU A 276 -11.51 1.31 -5.49
CA LEU A 276 -12.63 1.77 -4.66
C LEU A 276 -12.63 3.30 -4.46
N TYR A 277 -11.48 3.98 -4.61
CA TYR A 277 -11.45 5.43 -4.47
C TYR A 277 -12.20 6.16 -5.59
N GLN A 278 -12.40 5.54 -6.76
CA GLN A 278 -13.28 6.11 -7.79
C GLN A 278 -14.73 6.31 -7.28
N ILE A 279 -15.15 5.52 -6.29
CA ILE A 279 -16.47 5.67 -5.63
C ILE A 279 -16.32 6.42 -4.30
N MET A 280 -15.38 5.99 -3.45
CA MET A 280 -15.26 6.43 -2.06
C MET A 280 -14.82 7.89 -1.90
N LYS A 281 -14.21 8.51 -2.93
CA LYS A 281 -13.86 9.93 -2.90
C LYS A 281 -15.04 10.86 -2.61
N LYS A 282 -16.26 10.39 -2.88
CA LYS A 282 -17.51 11.12 -2.58
C LYS A 282 -17.97 10.99 -1.13
N PHE A 283 -17.34 10.12 -0.34
CA PHE A 283 -17.76 9.83 1.04
C PHE A 283 -17.13 10.77 2.08
N ASN A 284 -16.14 11.54 1.67
CA ASN A 284 -15.44 12.51 2.52
C ASN A 284 -15.04 11.94 3.89
N GLY A 285 -14.40 10.77 3.88
CA GLY A 285 -13.94 10.07 5.09
C GLY A 285 -15.01 9.27 5.84
N ASN A 286 -16.30 9.47 5.55
CA ASN A 286 -17.39 8.84 6.28
C ASN A 286 -17.84 7.53 5.61
N PHE A 287 -17.78 6.41 6.35
CA PHE A 287 -18.19 5.10 5.86
C PHE A 287 -19.37 4.53 6.64
N ASN A 288 -20.43 5.33 6.78
CA ASN A 288 -21.68 4.94 7.42
C ASN A 288 -22.45 3.91 6.56
N TYR A 289 -23.58 3.43 7.10
CA TYR A 289 -24.40 2.40 6.43
C TYR A 289 -24.87 2.81 5.03
N ILE A 290 -25.27 4.07 4.84
CA ILE A 290 -25.73 4.61 3.54
C ILE A 290 -24.59 4.55 2.53
N ASN A 291 -23.37 4.99 2.90
CA ASN A 291 -22.21 4.97 2.04
C ASN A 291 -21.74 3.53 1.73
N LYS A 292 -21.94 2.57 2.66
CA LYS A 292 -21.70 1.14 2.39
C LYS A 292 -22.67 0.60 1.33
N LEU A 293 -23.95 0.90 1.42
CA LEU A 293 -24.93 0.53 0.40
C LEU A 293 -24.62 1.19 -0.94
N ARG A 294 -24.27 2.48 -0.93
CA ARG A 294 -23.88 3.21 -2.14
C ARG A 294 -22.65 2.61 -2.80
N LEU A 295 -21.62 2.22 -2.02
CA LEU A 295 -20.44 1.56 -2.55
C LEU A 295 -20.82 0.30 -3.33
N ILE A 296 -21.64 -0.57 -2.74
CA ILE A 296 -22.06 -1.83 -3.39
C ILE A 296 -22.89 -1.55 -4.63
N TYR A 297 -23.82 -0.60 -4.57
CA TYR A 297 -24.65 -0.22 -5.72
C TYR A 297 -23.80 0.37 -6.87
N ASP A 298 -22.93 1.34 -6.58
CA ASP A 298 -22.07 1.97 -7.60
C ASP A 298 -21.06 0.96 -8.18
N LEU A 299 -20.57 0.00 -7.36
CA LEU A 299 -19.64 -1.03 -7.80
C LEU A 299 -20.32 -2.12 -8.66
N LYS A 300 -21.46 -2.67 -8.23
CA LYS A 300 -22.06 -3.87 -8.82
C LYS A 300 -23.12 -3.57 -9.86
N VAL A 301 -23.92 -2.50 -9.67
CA VAL A 301 -25.03 -2.13 -10.55
C VAL A 301 -24.58 -1.11 -11.57
N LYS A 302 -24.05 0.02 -11.11
CA LYS A 302 -23.57 1.09 -12.01
C LYS A 302 -22.22 0.79 -12.65
N LYS A 303 -21.42 -0.11 -12.07
CA LYS A 303 -20.07 -0.46 -12.53
C LYS A 303 -19.19 0.76 -12.76
N VAL A 304 -19.16 1.67 -11.78
CA VAL A 304 -18.46 2.96 -11.89
C VAL A 304 -16.93 2.81 -11.97
N CYS A 305 -16.38 1.72 -11.39
CA CYS A 305 -14.93 1.49 -11.40
C CYS A 305 -14.48 1.04 -12.79
N THR A 306 -13.61 1.85 -13.39
CA THR A 306 -12.94 1.56 -14.67
C THR A 306 -11.46 1.26 -14.49
N ARG A 307 -10.91 1.48 -13.28
CA ARG A 307 -9.53 1.15 -12.94
C ARG A 307 -9.50 -0.10 -12.06
N ALA A 308 -8.66 -1.07 -12.47
CA ALA A 308 -8.25 -2.18 -11.62
C ALA A 308 -6.97 -1.81 -10.86
N VAL A 309 -6.80 -2.34 -9.65
CA VAL A 309 -5.59 -2.18 -8.84
C VAL A 309 -4.95 -3.55 -8.67
N GLY A 310 -3.72 -3.71 -9.18
CA GLY A 310 -2.91 -4.91 -8.97
C GLY A 310 -2.40 -4.93 -7.53
N MET A 311 -2.87 -5.89 -6.74
CA MET A 311 -2.55 -6.00 -5.33
C MET A 311 -1.34 -6.90 -5.07
N ILE A 312 -1.33 -8.08 -5.67
CA ILE A 312 -0.29 -9.08 -5.44
C ILE A 312 -0.17 -10.00 -6.64
N PHE A 313 1.07 -10.32 -6.98
CA PHE A 313 1.43 -11.23 -8.05
C PHE A 313 2.46 -12.23 -7.53
N GLY A 314 2.28 -13.52 -7.78
CA GLY A 314 3.18 -14.55 -7.33
C GLY A 314 3.29 -15.71 -8.31
N VAL A 315 4.51 -16.22 -8.47
CA VAL A 315 4.82 -17.45 -9.22
C VAL A 315 5.73 -18.28 -8.33
N ILE A 316 5.43 -19.56 -8.16
CA ILE A 316 6.27 -20.45 -7.36
C ILE A 316 7.68 -20.57 -8.00
N PRO A 317 8.75 -20.75 -7.20
CA PRO A 317 10.14 -20.70 -7.69
C PRO A 317 10.42 -21.58 -8.90
N GLU A 318 9.87 -22.78 -8.94
CA GLU A 318 10.06 -23.76 -10.01
C GLU A 318 9.55 -23.30 -11.39
N PHE A 319 8.59 -22.37 -11.42
CA PHE A 319 7.97 -21.85 -12.64
C PHE A 319 8.35 -20.41 -12.96
N GLN A 320 9.21 -19.77 -12.14
CA GLN A 320 9.73 -18.44 -12.43
C GLN A 320 10.62 -18.48 -13.68
N GLY A 321 10.51 -17.46 -14.53
CA GLY A 321 11.27 -17.34 -15.77
C GLY A 321 10.84 -18.29 -16.91
N LYS A 322 9.82 -19.13 -16.67
CA LYS A 322 9.32 -20.10 -17.69
C LYS A 322 8.13 -19.58 -18.50
N GLY A 323 7.82 -18.28 -18.46
CA GLY A 323 6.76 -17.67 -19.25
C GLY A 323 5.35 -17.72 -18.62
N VAL A 324 5.20 -18.31 -17.41
CA VAL A 324 3.89 -18.41 -16.75
C VAL A 324 3.30 -17.04 -16.42
N ALA A 325 4.14 -16.10 -15.98
CA ALA A 325 3.74 -14.72 -15.74
C ALA A 325 3.19 -14.06 -17.00
N GLU A 326 3.92 -14.21 -18.10
CA GLU A 326 3.55 -13.68 -19.39
C GLU A 326 2.26 -14.34 -19.93
N GLY A 327 2.12 -15.66 -19.75
CA GLY A 327 0.91 -16.38 -20.09
C GLY A 327 -0.34 -15.90 -19.34
N MET A 328 -0.22 -15.60 -18.04
CA MET A 328 -1.31 -15.03 -17.25
C MET A 328 -1.71 -13.63 -17.72
N ILE A 329 -0.74 -12.81 -18.12
CA ILE A 329 -0.97 -11.44 -18.57
C ILE A 329 -1.71 -11.47 -19.92
N VAL A 330 -1.26 -12.31 -20.87
CA VAL A 330 -1.94 -12.49 -22.16
C VAL A 330 -3.34 -13.07 -21.96
N TYR A 331 -3.50 -14.05 -21.06
CA TYR A 331 -4.82 -14.58 -20.71
C TYR A 331 -5.77 -13.50 -20.18
N PHE A 332 -5.25 -12.60 -19.33
CA PHE A 332 -6.01 -11.46 -18.82
C PHE A 332 -6.37 -10.48 -19.94
N GLU A 333 -5.42 -10.14 -20.83
CA GLU A 333 -5.66 -9.25 -21.97
C GLU A 333 -6.75 -9.80 -22.90
N ASP A 334 -6.68 -11.09 -23.27
CA ASP A 334 -7.66 -11.75 -24.11
C ASP A 334 -9.07 -11.67 -23.53
N GLU A 335 -9.20 -11.87 -22.22
CA GLU A 335 -10.48 -11.88 -21.51
C GLU A 335 -11.02 -10.48 -21.19
N VAL A 336 -10.13 -9.49 -20.98
CA VAL A 336 -10.51 -8.10 -20.75
C VAL A 336 -11.10 -7.47 -22.03
N SER A 337 -10.62 -7.87 -23.21
CA SER A 337 -11.20 -7.44 -24.48
C SER A 337 -12.68 -7.85 -24.65
N VAL A 338 -13.16 -8.83 -23.87
CA VAL A 338 -14.50 -9.41 -23.96
C VAL A 338 -15.33 -9.07 -22.71
N GLY A 339 -15.77 -7.82 -22.58
CA GLY A 339 -16.86 -7.46 -21.64
C GLY A 339 -16.46 -7.21 -20.18
N VAL A 340 -15.24 -6.75 -19.94
CA VAL A 340 -14.82 -6.19 -18.64
C VAL A 340 -14.84 -4.66 -18.70
N ASN A 341 -15.31 -4.01 -17.63
CA ASN A 341 -15.46 -2.55 -17.59
C ASN A 341 -14.15 -1.80 -17.26
N TYR A 342 -13.03 -2.53 -17.14
CA TYR A 342 -11.77 -1.93 -16.73
C TYR A 342 -10.94 -1.50 -17.94
N THR A 343 -10.58 -0.21 -17.98
CA THR A 343 -9.77 0.40 -19.03
C THR A 343 -8.34 0.66 -18.58
N ASP A 344 -8.10 0.65 -17.25
CA ASP A 344 -6.83 0.99 -16.66
C ASP A 344 -6.45 -0.04 -15.58
N LEU A 345 -5.15 -0.34 -15.51
CA LEU A 345 -4.54 -1.09 -14.42
C LEU A 345 -3.50 -0.21 -13.73
N GLU A 346 -3.67 0.02 -12.45
CA GLU A 346 -2.64 0.61 -11.60
C GLU A 346 -2.08 -0.48 -10.67
N MET A 347 -0.82 -0.80 -10.81
CA MET A 347 -0.15 -1.80 -9.98
C MET A 347 0.39 -1.15 -8.73
N ASN A 348 0.01 -1.69 -7.57
CA ASN A 348 0.50 -1.23 -6.29
C ASN A 348 2.03 -1.20 -6.26
N TRP A 349 2.61 -0.44 -5.37
CA TRP A 349 4.02 -0.09 -5.43
C TRP A 349 4.98 -1.30 -5.45
N ILE A 350 6.02 -1.14 -6.24
CA ILE A 350 7.16 -2.04 -6.32
C ILE A 350 8.39 -1.26 -5.88
N GLY A 351 9.08 -1.77 -4.87
CA GLY A 351 10.31 -1.14 -4.39
C GLY A 351 11.45 -1.22 -5.41
N ASP A 352 12.30 -0.20 -5.46
CA ASP A 352 13.49 -0.18 -6.32
C ASP A 352 14.50 -1.28 -5.98
N PHE A 353 14.35 -1.90 -4.84
CA PHE A 353 15.10 -3.09 -4.42
C PHE A 353 14.62 -4.40 -5.11
N ASN A 354 13.54 -4.37 -5.92
CA ASN A 354 13.02 -5.53 -6.66
C ASN A 354 13.11 -5.31 -8.20
N PRO A 355 14.31 -5.33 -8.79
CA PRO A 355 14.50 -5.05 -10.21
C PRO A 355 13.86 -6.07 -11.15
N LYS A 356 13.70 -7.33 -10.70
CA LYS A 356 13.04 -8.39 -11.48
C LYS A 356 11.58 -8.04 -11.76
N MET A 357 10.85 -7.62 -10.72
CA MET A 357 9.44 -7.25 -10.86
C MET A 357 9.28 -5.95 -11.66
N ILE A 358 10.16 -4.96 -11.46
CA ILE A 358 10.19 -3.73 -12.25
C ILE A 358 10.37 -4.04 -13.75
N LYS A 359 11.29 -4.95 -14.08
CA LYS A 359 11.52 -5.38 -15.46
C LYS A 359 10.26 -6.01 -16.07
N LEU A 360 9.64 -6.94 -15.36
CA LEU A 360 8.40 -7.59 -15.81
C LEU A 360 7.31 -6.56 -16.10
N VAL A 361 7.06 -5.65 -15.15
CA VAL A 361 6.01 -4.64 -15.31
C VAL A 361 6.26 -3.70 -16.48
N LYS A 362 7.52 -3.31 -16.72
CA LYS A 362 7.88 -2.50 -17.90
C LYS A 362 7.66 -3.26 -19.20
N GLN A 363 7.98 -4.56 -19.24
CA GLN A 363 7.78 -5.40 -20.44
C GLN A 363 6.30 -5.56 -20.80
N ILE A 364 5.40 -5.57 -19.82
CA ILE A 364 3.95 -5.59 -20.09
C ILE A 364 3.36 -4.23 -20.45
N GLY A 365 4.19 -3.19 -20.63
CA GLY A 365 3.74 -1.85 -21.00
C GLY A 365 3.45 -0.92 -19.80
N GLY A 366 3.72 -1.35 -18.57
CA GLY A 366 3.56 -0.52 -17.38
C GLY A 366 4.55 0.64 -17.36
N LYS A 367 4.05 1.85 -17.15
CA LYS A 367 4.83 3.09 -17.00
C LYS A 367 4.72 3.57 -15.55
N VAL A 368 5.83 4.08 -15.01
CA VAL A 368 5.81 4.69 -13.67
C VAL A 368 4.83 5.86 -13.67
N ARG A 369 3.84 5.81 -12.78
CA ARG A 369 2.82 6.83 -12.61
C ARG A 369 3.06 7.69 -11.37
N LYS A 370 3.50 7.05 -10.28
CA LYS A 370 3.81 7.72 -9.01
C LYS A 370 5.08 7.15 -8.42
N THR A 371 5.88 8.00 -7.82
CA THR A 371 7.04 7.62 -7.02
C THR A 371 6.80 8.08 -5.59
N HIS A 372 6.88 7.15 -4.63
CA HIS A 372 6.92 7.46 -3.21
C HIS A 372 8.30 7.11 -2.66
N ILE A 373 8.71 7.82 -1.62
CA ILE A 373 9.96 7.58 -0.92
C ILE A 373 9.65 7.11 0.49
N THR A 374 10.23 6.00 0.90
CA THR A 374 10.36 5.69 2.31
C THR A 374 11.69 6.25 2.77
N TYR A 375 11.63 7.21 3.67
CA TYR A 375 12.79 7.82 4.29
C TYR A 375 13.20 7.06 5.55
N ARG A 376 14.48 7.17 5.93
CA ARG A 376 15.02 6.72 7.21
C ARG A 376 15.86 7.81 7.85
N TYR A 377 15.68 7.98 9.16
CA TYR A 377 16.48 8.87 10.00
C TYR A 377 17.20 8.03 11.06
N LEU A 378 18.55 8.07 11.06
CA LEU A 378 19.38 7.45 12.08
C LEU A 378 19.52 8.41 13.26
N PHE A 379 19.26 7.95 14.49
CA PHE A 379 19.38 8.80 15.68
C PHE A 379 20.85 9.11 15.99
N ASP A 380 21.72 8.10 15.90
CA ASP A 380 23.16 8.32 15.87
C ASP A 380 23.61 8.77 14.48
N ARG A 381 23.90 10.06 14.34
CA ARG A 381 24.31 10.68 13.08
C ARG A 381 25.70 10.32 12.61
N ALA A 382 26.52 9.69 13.47
CA ALA A 382 27.85 9.18 13.12
C ALA A 382 27.78 7.81 12.42
N LYS A 383 26.67 7.07 12.56
CA LYS A 383 26.47 5.79 11.85
C LYS A 383 26.32 6.02 10.35
N GLN A 384 26.99 5.16 9.57
CA GLN A 384 26.85 5.17 8.12
C GLN A 384 25.43 4.79 7.73
N PHE A 385 24.82 5.58 6.85
CA PHE A 385 23.52 5.28 6.27
C PHE A 385 23.66 4.28 5.12
N GLU A 386 22.79 3.28 5.13
CA GLU A 386 22.69 2.31 4.03
C GLU A 386 21.25 2.28 3.51
N ARG A 387 21.08 2.27 2.19
CA ARG A 387 19.79 2.06 1.55
C ARG A 387 19.34 0.60 1.69
N ALA A 388 18.05 0.37 1.48
CA ALA A 388 17.49 -0.98 1.47
C ALA A 388 18.23 -1.87 0.46
N LYS A 389 18.60 -3.09 0.89
CA LYS A 389 19.32 -4.06 0.06
C LYS A 389 18.45 -4.58 -1.08
N ILE A 390 19.06 -4.78 -2.24
CA ILE A 390 18.40 -5.40 -3.41
C ILE A 390 18.09 -6.87 -3.09
N VAL A 391 16.90 -7.32 -3.48
CA VAL A 391 16.36 -8.66 -3.21
C VAL A 391 16.32 -9.49 -4.51
#